data_9d555736dea4944c37716f2e6f0ca886
#
_entry.id   9d555736dea4944c37716f2e6f0ca886
#
_cell.length_a   1.000
_cell.length_b   1.000
_cell.length_c   1.000
_cell.angle_alpha   90.00
_cell.angle_beta   90.00
_cell.angle_gamma   90.00
#
_symmetry.space_group_name_H-M   'P 1'
#
loop_
_entity.id
_entity.type
_entity.pdbx_description
1 polymer ?
#
loop_
_entity_poly.entity_id
_entity_poly.type
_entity_poly.pdbx_seq_one_letter_code
_entity_poly.pdbx_strand_id
1 'polypeptide(L)'
;MNSRFKRFDRDFPSFLLSFVGMLKTGLNPMQALEACAVNLEEASLVRQEVELMLERLRLGVSEERSIGSFGEDVNHAEIELFVQTLLLSRRVGGNLSETVDRLARQVRKRQHFRASAQAAVGLQRGSILFILGILFSLEAYLYVMWPECVINTWTDPTAAKVAQGGLTMILIGLYWVMQVTKIRV
;
A
#
# COMPACT_ATOMS: atom_id res chain seq x y z
N MET A 1 -5.02 -9.77 5.67
CA MET A 1 -3.88 -8.84 5.90
C MET A 1 -4.18 -8.05 7.17
N ASN A 2 -3.38 -8.29 8.22
CA ASN A 2 -3.66 -7.82 9.59
C ASN A 2 -3.77 -6.29 9.69
N SER A 3 -4.78 -5.79 10.41
CA SER A 3 -4.99 -4.35 10.64
C SER A 3 -3.77 -3.68 11.32
N ARG A 4 -3.04 -4.41 12.17
CA ARG A 4 -1.79 -3.98 12.82
C ARG A 4 -0.69 -3.72 11.78
N PHE A 5 -0.56 -4.58 10.78
CA PHE A 5 0.40 -4.43 9.70
C PHE A 5 0.21 -3.11 8.92
N LYS A 6 -1.03 -2.77 8.54
CA LYS A 6 -1.32 -1.53 7.80
C LYS A 6 -0.99 -0.26 8.59
N ARG A 7 -1.24 -0.27 9.91
CA ARG A 7 -0.91 0.87 10.76
C ARG A 7 0.60 1.03 10.90
N PHE A 8 1.32 -0.07 11.09
CA PHE A 8 2.77 -0.05 11.17
C PHE A 8 3.41 0.43 9.85
N ASP A 9 2.98 -0.13 8.72
CA ASP A 9 3.46 0.21 7.37
C ASP A 9 3.23 1.70 7.02
N ARG A 10 2.20 2.33 7.59
CA ARG A 10 1.93 3.76 7.41
C ARG A 10 2.93 4.66 8.15
N ASP A 11 3.25 4.32 9.40
CA ASP A 11 4.01 5.18 10.29
C ASP A 11 5.52 4.93 10.19
N PHE A 12 5.92 3.73 9.79
CA PHE A 12 7.32 3.30 9.72
C PHE A 12 8.22 4.16 8.82
N PRO A 13 7.81 4.63 7.63
CA PRO A 13 8.64 5.51 6.81
C PRO A 13 8.90 6.88 7.44
N SER A 14 7.91 7.42 8.14
CA SER A 14 8.06 8.69 8.87
C SER A 14 9.01 8.55 10.04
N PHE A 15 8.93 7.43 10.75
CA PHE A 15 9.88 7.06 11.79
C PHE A 15 11.32 6.96 11.23
N LEU A 16 11.54 6.23 10.12
CA LEU A 16 12.86 6.09 9.51
C LEU A 16 13.47 7.44 9.13
N LEU A 17 12.66 8.34 8.55
CA LEU A 17 13.13 9.68 8.18
C LEU A 17 13.52 10.52 9.40
N SER A 18 12.70 10.51 10.46
CA SER A 18 13.02 11.18 11.72
C SER A 18 14.29 10.62 12.33
N PHE A 19 14.42 9.29 12.33
CA PHE A 19 15.61 8.61 12.86
C PHE A 19 16.88 8.99 12.08
N VAL A 20 16.84 8.99 10.74
CA VAL A 20 17.95 9.48 9.91
C VAL A 20 18.28 10.94 10.22
N GLY A 21 17.25 11.78 10.37
CA GLY A 21 17.44 13.18 10.73
C GLY A 21 18.21 13.34 12.04
N MET A 22 17.80 12.60 13.07
CA MET A 22 18.46 12.63 14.38
C MET A 22 19.89 12.08 14.34
N LEU A 23 20.15 11.02 13.56
CA LEU A 23 21.52 10.51 13.36
C LEU A 23 22.42 11.54 12.66
N LYS A 24 21.89 12.29 11.69
CA LYS A 24 22.63 13.35 10.99
C LYS A 24 22.97 14.54 11.87
N THR A 25 22.22 14.78 12.95
CA THR A 25 22.58 15.79 13.96
C THR A 25 23.67 15.33 14.93
N GLY A 26 24.15 14.11 14.81
CA GLY A 26 25.23 13.55 15.63
C GLY A 26 24.76 12.82 16.90
N LEU A 27 23.46 12.61 17.06
CA LEU A 27 22.94 11.79 18.16
C LEU A 27 23.37 10.33 17.99
N ASN A 28 23.67 9.68 19.12
CA ASN A 28 23.90 8.23 19.08
C ASN A 28 22.60 7.48 18.77
N PRO A 29 22.67 6.25 18.24
CA PRO A 29 21.48 5.52 17.77
C PRO A 29 20.40 5.36 18.86
N MET A 30 20.73 5.15 20.11
CA MET A 30 19.75 4.98 21.18
C MET A 30 19.05 6.29 21.53
N GLN A 31 19.78 7.39 21.60
CA GLN A 31 19.22 8.72 21.81
C GLN A 31 18.35 9.14 20.62
N ALA A 32 18.77 8.82 19.41
CA ALA A 32 17.98 9.07 18.21
C ALA A 32 16.65 8.29 18.21
N LEU A 33 16.65 7.02 18.62
CA LEU A 33 15.44 6.21 18.78
C LEU A 33 14.49 6.80 19.84
N GLU A 34 15.03 7.19 20.99
CA GLU A 34 14.25 7.81 22.08
C GLU A 34 13.62 9.13 21.63
N ALA A 35 14.38 10.00 20.99
CA ALA A 35 13.87 11.26 20.43
C ALA A 35 12.80 11.05 19.34
N CYS A 36 12.97 10.02 18.49
CA CYS A 36 11.98 9.69 17.47
C CYS A 36 10.67 9.15 18.07
N ALA A 37 10.74 8.33 19.12
CA ALA A 37 9.56 7.79 19.78
C ALA A 37 8.65 8.91 20.31
N VAL A 38 9.23 9.95 20.91
CA VAL A 38 8.48 11.12 21.44
C VAL A 38 7.74 11.88 20.32
N ASN A 39 8.32 11.94 19.12
CA ASN A 39 7.75 12.67 17.97
C ASN A 39 6.64 11.89 17.22
N LEU A 40 6.45 10.62 17.53
CA LEU A 40 5.37 9.82 16.96
C LEU A 40 4.07 9.98 17.75
N GLU A 41 2.94 9.79 17.07
CA GLU A 41 1.63 9.75 17.74
C GLU A 41 1.60 8.66 18.82
N GLU A 42 0.92 8.93 19.95
CA GLU A 42 0.79 7.95 21.04
C GLU A 42 0.14 6.63 20.61
N ALA A 43 -0.78 6.70 19.65
CA ALA A 43 -1.44 5.54 19.07
C ALA A 43 -0.60 4.77 18.02
N SER A 44 0.61 5.25 17.70
CA SER A 44 1.49 4.63 16.73
C SER A 44 2.05 3.31 17.26
N LEU A 45 1.89 2.24 16.47
CA LEU A 45 2.48 0.93 16.79
C LEU A 45 4.01 0.97 16.74
N VAL A 46 4.59 1.79 15.88
CA VAL A 46 6.05 1.98 15.79
C VAL A 46 6.59 2.59 17.08
N ARG A 47 5.88 3.59 17.63
CA ARG A 47 6.23 4.20 18.93
C ARG A 47 6.23 3.15 20.04
N GLN A 48 5.15 2.36 20.15
CA GLN A 48 5.03 1.31 21.16
C GLN A 48 6.17 0.29 21.09
N GLU A 49 6.52 -0.15 19.87
CA GLU A 49 7.64 -1.08 19.66
C GLU A 49 8.99 -0.48 20.05
N VAL A 50 9.24 0.81 19.71
CA VAL A 50 10.47 1.51 20.11
C VAL A 50 10.55 1.68 21.63
N GLU A 51 9.47 2.13 22.27
CA GLU A 51 9.41 2.30 23.72
C GLU A 51 9.64 0.95 24.44
N LEU A 52 9.03 -0.12 23.97
CA LEU A 52 9.17 -1.47 24.51
C LEU A 52 10.60 -2.01 24.36
N MET A 53 11.24 -1.73 23.23
CA MET A 53 12.64 -2.06 22.99
C MET A 53 13.56 -1.28 23.94
N LEU A 54 13.35 0.03 24.11
CA LEU A 54 14.12 0.88 25.02
C LEU A 54 13.93 0.48 26.48
N GLU A 55 12.70 0.13 26.87
CA GLU A 55 12.41 -0.36 28.22
C GLU A 55 13.15 -1.66 28.53
N ARG A 56 13.18 -2.63 27.59
CA ARG A 56 13.97 -3.86 27.73
C ARG A 56 15.45 -3.57 27.94
N LEU A 57 15.98 -2.59 27.20
CA LEU A 57 17.37 -2.16 27.37
C LEU A 57 17.63 -1.56 28.77
N ARG A 58 16.69 -0.72 29.27
CA ARG A 58 16.78 -0.14 30.63
C ARG A 58 16.69 -1.20 31.71
N LEU A 59 15.95 -2.28 31.49
CA LEU A 59 15.86 -3.44 32.40
C LEU A 59 17.09 -4.37 32.34
N GLY A 60 18.10 -4.06 31.53
CA GLY A 60 19.34 -4.83 31.43
C GLY A 60 19.25 -6.03 30.48
N VAL A 61 18.23 -6.12 29.64
CA VAL A 61 18.17 -7.13 28.55
C VAL A 61 19.26 -6.79 27.54
N SER A 62 19.94 -7.80 27.02
CA SER A 62 21.02 -7.59 26.04
C SER A 62 20.52 -6.81 24.82
N GLU A 63 21.36 -5.91 24.28
CA GLU A 63 21.02 -5.09 23.11
C GLU A 63 20.55 -5.94 21.92
N GLU A 64 21.21 -7.06 21.67
CA GLU A 64 20.84 -7.97 20.56
C GLU A 64 19.43 -8.51 20.70
N ARG A 65 19.01 -8.89 21.91
CA ARG A 65 17.65 -9.37 22.15
C ARG A 65 16.63 -8.24 22.10
N SER A 66 16.95 -7.08 22.67
CA SER A 66 16.05 -5.94 22.70
C SER A 66 15.81 -5.39 21.29
N ILE A 67 16.87 -5.19 20.51
CA ILE A 67 16.76 -4.73 19.12
C ILE A 67 16.14 -5.82 18.24
N GLY A 68 16.51 -7.08 18.41
CA GLY A 68 15.98 -8.21 17.66
C GLY A 68 14.47 -8.41 17.82
N SER A 69 13.92 -8.00 18.96
CA SER A 69 12.46 -8.10 19.21
C SER A 69 11.63 -6.97 18.61
N PHE A 70 12.27 -5.95 17.99
CA PHE A 70 11.55 -4.84 17.37
C PHE A 70 10.70 -5.32 16.20
N GLY A 71 9.41 -5.16 16.31
CA GLY A 71 8.46 -5.52 15.26
C GLY A 71 8.34 -7.03 15.00
N GLU A 72 8.73 -7.90 15.93
CA GLU A 72 8.68 -9.36 15.81
C GLU A 72 7.27 -9.85 15.44
N ASP A 73 6.24 -9.22 16.01
CA ASP A 73 4.83 -9.53 15.74
C ASP A 73 4.36 -9.08 14.34
N VAL A 74 5.12 -8.25 13.64
CA VAL A 74 4.67 -7.61 12.38
C VAL A 74 5.15 -8.37 11.15
N ASN A 75 6.20 -9.18 11.26
CA ASN A 75 6.81 -10.00 10.21
C ASN A 75 6.92 -9.27 8.84
N HIS A 76 7.76 -8.24 8.80
CA HIS A 76 7.97 -7.41 7.63
C HIS A 76 9.44 -7.35 7.24
N ALA A 77 9.77 -7.63 5.98
CA ALA A 77 11.15 -7.66 5.50
C ALA A 77 11.92 -6.34 5.72
N GLU A 78 11.23 -5.21 5.70
CA GLU A 78 11.84 -3.89 5.92
C GLU A 78 12.17 -3.65 7.39
N ILE A 79 11.40 -4.23 8.32
CA ILE A 79 11.69 -4.21 9.75
C ILE A 79 12.91 -5.06 10.04
N GLU A 80 12.94 -6.27 9.48
CA GLU A 80 14.09 -7.17 9.62
C GLU A 80 15.37 -6.52 9.11
N LEU A 81 15.31 -5.85 7.95
CA LEU A 81 16.44 -5.11 7.41
C LEU A 81 16.88 -3.95 8.31
N PHE A 82 15.92 -3.22 8.91
CA PHE A 82 16.22 -2.17 9.88
C PHE A 82 16.91 -2.72 11.14
N VAL A 83 16.38 -3.80 11.70
CA VAL A 83 16.97 -4.50 12.88
C VAL A 83 18.38 -4.96 12.57
N GLN A 84 18.60 -5.62 11.44
CA GLN A 84 19.92 -6.08 11.00
C GLN A 84 20.90 -4.91 10.83
N THR A 85 20.44 -3.81 10.23
CA THR A 85 21.24 -2.59 10.04
C THR A 85 21.65 -1.99 11.38
N LEU A 86 20.73 -1.93 12.34
CA LEU A 86 21.00 -1.39 13.67
C LEU A 86 22.01 -2.25 14.45
N LEU A 87 21.85 -3.56 14.41
CA LEU A 87 22.78 -4.52 15.04
C LEU A 87 24.17 -4.47 14.40
N LEU A 88 24.23 -4.42 13.06
CA LEU A 88 25.49 -4.38 12.34
C LEU A 88 26.28 -3.09 12.62
N SER A 89 25.60 -1.95 12.67
CA SER A 89 26.24 -0.65 12.94
C SER A 89 26.92 -0.59 14.29
N ARG A 90 26.39 -1.31 15.27
CA ARG A 90 26.97 -1.44 16.62
C ARG A 90 28.25 -2.27 16.61
N ARG A 91 28.31 -3.29 15.77
CA ARG A 91 29.50 -4.18 15.71
C ARG A 91 30.64 -3.59 14.89
N VAL A 92 30.32 -2.90 13.78
CA VAL A 92 31.33 -2.47 12.80
C VAL A 92 31.63 -0.97 12.88
N GLY A 93 30.84 -0.18 13.60
CA GLY A 93 31.00 1.28 13.69
C GLY A 93 30.79 1.99 12.35
N GLY A 94 30.01 1.39 11.45
CA GLY A 94 29.76 1.92 10.12
C GLY A 94 28.84 3.15 10.12
N ASN A 95 28.70 3.79 8.95
CA ASN A 95 27.82 4.95 8.75
C ASN A 95 26.34 4.52 8.75
N LEU A 96 25.79 4.31 9.96
CA LEU A 96 24.39 3.93 10.18
C LEU A 96 23.44 4.90 9.50
N SER A 97 23.71 6.19 9.57
CA SER A 97 22.87 7.24 8.99
C SER A 97 22.68 7.03 7.48
N GLU A 98 23.73 6.71 6.73
CA GLU A 98 23.64 6.48 5.30
C GLU A 98 22.86 5.20 4.96
N THR A 99 23.08 4.13 5.70
CA THR A 99 22.40 2.85 5.46
C THR A 99 20.91 2.95 5.75
N VAL A 100 20.54 3.58 6.86
CA VAL A 100 19.12 3.81 7.20
C VAL A 100 18.47 4.81 6.25
N ASP A 101 19.20 5.82 5.75
CA ASP A 101 18.72 6.77 4.76
C ASP A 101 18.40 6.07 3.41
N ARG A 102 19.23 5.13 2.99
CA ARG A 102 18.94 4.29 1.81
C ARG A 102 17.69 3.44 2.01
N LEU A 103 17.55 2.83 3.18
CA LEU A 103 16.35 2.07 3.54
C LEU A 103 15.10 2.96 3.54
N ALA A 104 15.15 4.12 4.16
CA ALA A 104 14.03 5.07 4.20
C ALA A 104 13.58 5.49 2.80
N ARG A 105 14.52 5.76 1.89
CA ARG A 105 14.22 6.07 0.48
C ARG A 105 13.57 4.90 -0.25
N GLN A 106 14.04 3.68 -0.01
CA GLN A 106 13.48 2.47 -0.63
C GLN A 106 12.03 2.22 -0.18
N VAL A 107 11.77 2.30 1.12
CA VAL A 107 10.43 2.14 1.70
C VAL A 107 9.47 3.20 1.13
N ARG A 108 9.89 4.46 1.09
CA ARG A 108 9.11 5.57 0.54
C ARG A 108 8.81 5.38 -0.95
N LYS A 109 9.80 4.98 -1.75
CA LYS A 109 9.61 4.71 -3.19
C LYS A 109 8.58 3.61 -3.41
N ARG A 110 8.61 2.57 -2.60
CA ARG A 110 7.65 1.46 -2.66
C ARG A 110 6.23 1.91 -2.32
N GLN A 111 6.06 2.75 -1.30
CA GLN A 111 4.76 3.32 -0.95
C GLN A 111 4.20 4.22 -2.05
N HIS A 112 5.03 5.12 -2.61
CA HIS A 112 4.61 5.94 -3.74
C HIS A 112 4.19 5.11 -4.95
N PHE A 113 4.94 4.06 -5.27
CA PHE A 113 4.59 3.16 -6.36
C PHE A 113 3.23 2.48 -6.11
N ARG A 114 2.99 1.97 -4.89
CA ARG A 114 1.71 1.37 -4.51
C ARG A 114 0.56 2.37 -4.61
N ALA A 115 0.73 3.59 -4.11
CA ALA A 115 -0.27 4.64 -4.17
C ALA A 115 -0.60 5.02 -5.63
N SER A 116 0.42 5.18 -6.49
CA SER A 116 0.25 5.49 -7.91
C SER A 116 -0.46 4.36 -8.66
N ALA A 117 -0.10 3.10 -8.38
CA ALA A 117 -0.77 1.94 -8.97
C ALA A 117 -2.25 1.86 -8.56
N GLN A 118 -2.56 2.12 -7.29
CA GLN A 118 -3.95 2.15 -6.81
C GLN A 118 -4.76 3.28 -7.44
N ALA A 119 -4.18 4.48 -7.61
CA ALA A 119 -4.83 5.60 -8.27
C ALA A 119 -5.12 5.29 -9.75
N ALA A 120 -4.17 4.70 -10.48
CA ALA A 120 -4.36 4.30 -11.87
C ALA A 120 -5.52 3.29 -12.04
N VAL A 121 -5.60 2.29 -11.16
CA VAL A 121 -6.70 1.30 -11.16
C VAL A 121 -8.04 1.97 -10.82
N GLY A 122 -8.04 2.94 -9.90
CA GLY A 122 -9.25 3.70 -9.53
C GLY A 122 -9.82 4.49 -10.72
N LEU A 123 -8.97 5.20 -11.45
CA LEU A 123 -9.35 5.94 -12.67
C LEU A 123 -9.91 5.01 -13.75
N GLN A 124 -9.30 3.85 -13.96
CA GLN A 124 -9.76 2.88 -14.94
C GLN A 124 -11.15 2.32 -14.60
N ARG A 125 -11.43 2.05 -13.33
CA ARG A 125 -12.77 1.61 -12.88
C ARG A 125 -13.82 2.69 -13.10
N GLY A 126 -13.49 3.95 -12.81
CA GLY A 126 -14.36 5.09 -13.06
C GLY A 126 -14.72 5.24 -14.55
N SER A 127 -13.73 5.10 -15.44
CA SER A 127 -13.93 5.14 -16.90
C SER A 127 -14.87 4.04 -17.39
N ILE A 128 -14.75 2.83 -16.87
CA ILE A 128 -15.63 1.71 -17.26
C ILE A 128 -17.08 1.99 -16.84
N LEU A 129 -17.29 2.45 -15.61
CA LEU A 129 -18.63 2.80 -15.13
C LEU A 129 -19.25 3.93 -15.97
N PHE A 130 -18.45 4.91 -16.38
CA PHE A 130 -18.89 6.01 -17.25
C PHE A 130 -19.31 5.50 -18.64
N ILE A 131 -18.51 4.62 -19.25
CA ILE A 131 -18.85 4.02 -20.57
C ILE A 131 -20.13 3.18 -20.47
N LEU A 132 -20.29 2.38 -19.42
CA LEU A 132 -21.51 1.61 -19.18
C LEU A 132 -22.71 2.54 -18.97
N GLY A 133 -22.54 3.64 -18.25
CA GLY A 133 -23.58 4.65 -18.05
C GLY A 133 -24.07 5.26 -19.37
N ILE A 134 -23.14 5.61 -20.26
CA ILE A 134 -23.47 6.11 -21.60
C ILE A 134 -24.22 5.05 -22.41
N LEU A 135 -23.74 3.79 -22.37
CA LEU A 135 -24.38 2.67 -23.10
C LEU A 135 -25.84 2.50 -22.65
N PHE A 136 -26.06 2.40 -21.34
CA PHE A 136 -27.43 2.26 -20.80
C PHE A 136 -28.31 3.49 -21.08
N SER A 137 -27.76 4.70 -21.04
CA SER A 137 -28.46 5.92 -21.36
C SER A 137 -28.90 5.95 -22.83
N LEU A 138 -28.03 5.51 -23.74
CA LEU A 138 -28.33 5.42 -25.18
C LEU A 138 -29.42 4.38 -25.45
N GLU A 139 -29.35 3.21 -24.81
CA GLU A 139 -30.35 2.16 -24.93
C GLU A 139 -31.73 2.62 -24.44
N ALA A 140 -31.76 3.29 -23.28
CA ALA A 140 -32.97 3.88 -22.74
C ALA A 140 -33.56 4.96 -23.66
N TYR A 141 -32.71 5.82 -24.23
CA TYR A 141 -33.13 6.83 -25.19
C TYR A 141 -33.74 6.20 -26.46
N LEU A 142 -33.11 5.18 -27.04
CA LEU A 142 -33.63 4.45 -28.20
C LEU A 142 -34.98 3.75 -27.88
N TYR A 143 -35.10 3.17 -26.71
CA TYR A 143 -36.36 2.54 -26.28
C TYR A 143 -37.51 3.52 -26.16
N VAL A 144 -37.27 4.76 -25.70
CA VAL A 144 -38.30 5.80 -25.58
C VAL A 144 -38.69 6.41 -26.94
N MET A 145 -37.68 6.65 -27.81
CA MET A 145 -37.92 7.34 -29.09
C MET A 145 -38.37 6.41 -30.19
N TRP A 146 -37.85 5.17 -30.22
CA TRP A 146 -38.18 4.19 -31.26
C TRP A 146 -38.36 2.77 -30.68
N PRO A 147 -39.47 2.56 -29.92
CA PRO A 147 -39.68 1.27 -29.24
C PRO A 147 -39.81 0.12 -30.20
N GLU A 148 -40.37 0.35 -31.40
CA GLU A 148 -40.50 -0.70 -32.40
C GLU A 148 -39.18 -1.22 -32.92
N CYS A 149 -38.15 -0.38 -33.05
CA CYS A 149 -36.79 -0.82 -33.44
C CYS A 149 -36.16 -1.72 -32.40
N VAL A 150 -36.32 -1.39 -31.13
CA VAL A 150 -35.74 -2.18 -30.02
C VAL A 150 -36.46 -3.53 -29.90
N ILE A 151 -37.80 -3.54 -30.02
CA ILE A 151 -38.61 -4.74 -29.94
C ILE A 151 -38.34 -5.66 -31.16
N ASN A 152 -38.25 -5.08 -32.37
CA ASN A 152 -37.96 -5.85 -33.59
C ASN A 152 -36.55 -6.48 -33.56
N THR A 153 -35.58 -5.87 -32.87
CA THR A 153 -34.26 -6.47 -32.70
C THR A 153 -34.31 -7.82 -31.98
N TRP A 154 -35.28 -8.03 -31.10
CA TRP A 154 -35.45 -9.31 -30.40
C TRP A 154 -36.38 -10.29 -31.08
N THR A 155 -37.27 -9.79 -31.99
CA THR A 155 -38.21 -10.64 -32.72
C THR A 155 -37.67 -11.15 -34.05
N ASP A 156 -36.75 -10.41 -34.70
CA ASP A 156 -36.07 -10.87 -35.91
C ASP A 156 -34.87 -11.77 -35.54
N PRO A 157 -34.84 -13.03 -36.01
CA PRO A 157 -33.79 -14.01 -35.68
C PRO A 157 -32.37 -13.59 -36.12
N THR A 158 -32.24 -12.75 -37.13
CA THR A 158 -30.95 -12.20 -37.60
C THR A 158 -30.46 -11.07 -36.71
N ALA A 159 -31.32 -10.14 -36.37
CA ALA A 159 -31.02 -9.02 -35.50
C ALA A 159 -30.73 -9.51 -34.07
N ALA A 160 -31.49 -10.48 -33.57
CA ALA A 160 -31.27 -11.07 -32.25
C ALA A 160 -29.88 -11.75 -32.11
N LYS A 161 -29.40 -12.43 -33.12
CA LYS A 161 -28.03 -13.02 -33.12
C LYS A 161 -26.94 -11.97 -33.06
N VAL A 162 -27.08 -10.85 -33.76
CA VAL A 162 -26.15 -9.74 -33.74
C VAL A 162 -26.15 -9.07 -32.35
N ALA A 163 -27.32 -8.82 -31.79
CA ALA A 163 -27.46 -8.25 -30.45
C ALA A 163 -26.85 -9.15 -29.36
N GLN A 164 -27.12 -10.46 -29.41
CA GLN A 164 -26.51 -11.44 -28.50
C GLN A 164 -24.99 -11.51 -28.65
N GLY A 165 -24.46 -11.43 -29.87
CA GLY A 165 -23.03 -11.38 -30.16
C GLY A 165 -22.38 -10.13 -29.54
N GLY A 166 -23.03 -8.96 -29.68
CA GLY A 166 -22.57 -7.72 -29.05
C GLY A 166 -22.56 -7.79 -27.51
N LEU A 167 -23.64 -8.31 -26.93
CA LEU A 167 -23.76 -8.47 -25.48
C LEU A 167 -22.68 -9.42 -24.91
N THR A 168 -22.46 -10.56 -25.59
CA THR A 168 -21.41 -11.51 -25.17
C THR A 168 -20.02 -10.87 -25.26
N MET A 169 -19.74 -10.07 -26.28
CA MET A 169 -18.47 -9.38 -26.43
C MET A 169 -18.23 -8.34 -25.32
N ILE A 170 -19.29 -7.60 -24.92
CA ILE A 170 -19.24 -6.67 -23.79
C ILE A 170 -18.96 -7.42 -22.49
N LEU A 171 -19.63 -8.55 -22.24
CA LEU A 171 -19.41 -9.36 -21.03
C LEU A 171 -17.99 -9.92 -20.96
N ILE A 172 -17.46 -10.41 -22.07
CA ILE A 172 -16.06 -10.89 -22.17
C ILE A 172 -15.08 -9.74 -21.89
N GLY A 173 -15.31 -8.57 -22.48
CA GLY A 173 -14.48 -7.38 -22.24
C GLY A 173 -14.49 -6.95 -20.78
N LEU A 174 -15.65 -6.89 -20.14
CA LEU A 174 -15.81 -6.59 -18.71
C LEU A 174 -15.09 -7.62 -17.83
N TYR A 175 -15.24 -8.89 -18.12
CA TYR A 175 -14.54 -9.97 -17.42
C TYR A 175 -13.02 -9.81 -17.52
N TRP A 176 -12.50 -9.56 -18.71
CA TRP A 176 -11.06 -9.33 -18.94
C TRP A 176 -10.54 -8.14 -18.16
N VAL A 177 -11.24 -7.02 -18.20
CA VAL A 177 -10.86 -5.81 -17.46
C VAL A 177 -10.88 -6.06 -15.95
N MET A 178 -11.90 -6.76 -15.43
CA MET A 178 -11.94 -7.12 -14.01
C MET A 178 -10.80 -8.06 -13.60
N GLN A 179 -10.37 -8.94 -14.49
CA GLN A 179 -9.26 -9.85 -14.25
C GLN A 179 -7.92 -9.12 -14.24
N VAL A 180 -7.69 -8.20 -15.18
CA VAL A 180 -6.47 -7.40 -15.27
C VAL A 180 -6.37 -6.39 -14.12
N THR A 181 -7.49 -5.80 -13.70
CA THR A 181 -7.53 -4.85 -12.56
C THR A 181 -7.47 -5.54 -11.19
N LYS A 182 -7.53 -6.86 -11.12
CA LYS A 182 -7.22 -7.67 -9.93
C LYS A 182 -5.71 -7.78 -9.67
N ILE A 183 -4.91 -6.76 -9.96
CA ILE A 183 -3.52 -6.72 -9.55
C ILE A 183 -3.52 -6.73 -8.02
N ARG A 184 -3.08 -7.85 -7.45
CA ARG A 184 -2.78 -7.96 -6.02
C ARG A 184 -1.57 -7.07 -5.75
N VAL A 185 -1.84 -5.88 -5.20
CA VAL A 185 -0.82 -5.01 -4.60
C VAL A 185 -0.58 -5.46 -3.16
#